data_f76aea27edf21f1a37d5321479018aac
#
_entry.id   f76aea27edf21f1a37d5321479018aac
#
_cell.length_a   1.000
_cell.length_b   1.000
_cell.length_c   1.000
_cell.angle_alpha   90.00
_cell.angle_beta   90.00
_cell.angle_gamma   90.00
#
_symmetry.space_group_name_H-M   'P 1'
#
loop_
_entity.id
_entity.type
_entity.pdbx_description
1 polymer ?
#
loop_
_entity_poly.entity_id
_entity_poly.type
_entity_poly.pdbx_seq_one_letter_code
_entity_poly.pdbx_strand_id
1 'polypeptide(L)'
;MRCLRARQLPANGDSLHASSLCSYETFEKDDTKYNTYEEAVFRALQDMPPPTPAEASGPGGGAVVVMVVGAGRGPLVKASLRAGERAQRPLRVYAVEKNPNAVVHLHALHASQRWGSRVTIVSHDMRTWVAPEPANIMVSELLGSFGDNELSPECLDGARVCSDACVPALTAACPAGAQRFLAPNGVSIPQSYTSFLAPITASKLHNDVKACACTRLLL
;
A
#
# COMPACT_ATOMS: atom_id res chain seq x y z
N MET A 1 16.38 19.12 -12.44
CA MET A 1 14.96 18.79 -12.23
C MET A 1 14.19 19.17 -13.48
N ARG A 2 13.76 18.22 -14.31
CA ARG A 2 12.91 18.50 -15.47
C ARG A 2 11.49 18.66 -14.96
N CYS A 3 10.87 19.80 -15.21
CA CYS A 3 9.46 20.02 -15.02
C CYS A 3 8.69 18.93 -15.78
N LEU A 4 8.01 18.05 -15.08
CA LEU A 4 7.13 17.05 -15.69
C LEU A 4 5.98 17.84 -16.34
N ARG A 5 6.04 17.98 -17.67
CA ARG A 5 4.88 18.42 -18.45
C ARG A 5 3.75 17.44 -18.16
N ALA A 6 2.68 17.91 -17.54
CA ALA A 6 1.40 17.26 -17.64
C ALA A 6 1.02 17.22 -19.12
N ARG A 7 1.33 16.13 -19.82
CA ARG A 7 0.80 15.88 -21.15
C ARG A 7 -0.70 15.65 -20.96
N GLN A 8 -1.52 16.43 -21.65
CA GLN A 8 -2.88 16.04 -21.93
C GLN A 8 -2.84 14.61 -22.46
N LEU A 9 -3.43 13.69 -21.70
CA LEU A 9 -3.54 12.29 -22.08
C LEU A 9 -4.46 12.18 -23.28
N PRO A 10 -4.07 11.47 -24.36
CA PRO A 10 -5.01 11.10 -25.40
C PRO A 10 -6.07 10.19 -24.79
N ALA A 11 -7.31 10.31 -25.29
CA ALA A 11 -8.48 9.60 -24.78
C ALA A 11 -8.49 8.07 -25.03
N ASN A 12 -7.36 7.49 -25.44
CA ASN A 12 -7.24 6.05 -25.74
C ASN A 12 -6.36 5.40 -24.67
N GLY A 13 -6.97 4.47 -23.93
CA GLY A 13 -6.45 3.82 -22.72
C GLY A 13 -5.16 3.01 -22.81
N ASP A 14 -4.47 2.97 -23.94
CA ASP A 14 -3.35 2.04 -24.17
C ASP A 14 -1.98 2.57 -23.79
N SER A 15 -1.83 3.89 -23.53
CA SER A 15 -0.53 4.47 -23.19
C SER A 15 -0.21 4.54 -21.69
N LEU A 16 -1.20 4.31 -20.81
CA LEU A 16 -1.03 4.31 -19.36
C LEU A 16 -0.26 3.09 -18.84
N HIS A 17 -0.28 1.97 -19.58
CA HIS A 17 0.31 0.71 -19.10
C HIS A 17 1.83 0.64 -19.24
N ALA A 18 2.43 1.27 -20.24
CA ALA A 18 3.88 1.23 -20.44
C ALA A 18 4.66 2.12 -19.47
N SER A 19 4.11 3.29 -19.09
CA SER A 19 4.74 4.18 -18.13
C SER A 19 4.74 3.63 -16.70
N SER A 20 3.76 2.79 -16.36
CA SER A 20 3.62 2.16 -15.04
C SER A 20 4.72 1.12 -14.75
N LEU A 21 5.12 0.32 -15.75
CA LEU A 21 6.15 -0.72 -15.53
C LEU A 21 7.54 -0.14 -15.24
N CYS A 22 7.94 0.92 -15.94
CA CYS A 22 9.21 1.61 -15.66
C CYS A 22 9.26 2.26 -14.27
N SER A 23 8.10 2.68 -13.74
CA SER A 23 8.02 3.27 -12.41
C SER A 23 8.29 2.23 -11.31
N TYR A 24 7.74 1.01 -11.42
CA TYR A 24 7.98 -0.06 -10.46
C TYR A 24 9.48 -0.42 -10.34
N GLU A 25 10.20 -0.53 -11.47
CA GLU A 25 11.63 -0.85 -11.45
C GLU A 25 12.46 0.22 -10.75
N THR A 26 12.06 1.48 -10.87
CA THR A 26 12.76 2.57 -10.20
C THR A 26 12.51 2.54 -8.69
N PHE A 27 11.28 2.29 -8.27
CA PHE A 27 10.92 2.21 -6.86
C PHE A 27 11.53 0.98 -6.17
N GLU A 28 11.63 -0.15 -6.88
CA GLU A 28 12.20 -1.40 -6.35
C GLU A 28 13.72 -1.32 -6.07
N LYS A 29 14.42 -0.33 -6.63
CA LYS A 29 15.85 -0.10 -6.37
C LYS A 29 16.15 0.58 -5.04
N ASP A 30 15.13 1.04 -4.32
CA ASP A 30 15.29 1.67 -3.01
C ASP A 30 15.34 0.61 -1.89
N ASP A 31 16.49 -0.03 -1.77
CA ASP A 31 16.73 -1.04 -0.74
C ASP A 31 16.52 -0.49 0.67
N THR A 32 16.86 0.78 0.91
CA THR A 32 16.72 1.43 2.22
C THR A 32 15.26 1.47 2.64
N LYS A 33 14.37 1.84 1.71
CA LYS A 33 12.93 1.87 1.95
C LYS A 33 12.42 0.48 2.37
N TYR A 34 12.68 -0.54 1.56
CA TYR A 34 12.14 -1.88 1.81
C TYR A 34 12.76 -2.56 3.03
N ASN A 35 14.03 -2.30 3.34
CA ASN A 35 14.66 -2.76 4.57
C ASN A 35 14.03 -2.08 5.80
N THR A 36 13.65 -0.81 5.70
CA THR A 36 12.93 -0.10 6.76
C THR A 36 11.54 -0.68 6.99
N TYR A 37 10.83 -1.01 5.91
CA TYR A 37 9.54 -1.73 6.02
C TYR A 37 9.69 -3.11 6.65
N GLU A 38 10.70 -3.88 6.25
CA GLU A 38 11.01 -5.18 6.86
C GLU A 38 11.24 -5.05 8.35
N GLU A 39 12.05 -4.07 8.77
CA GLU A 39 12.33 -3.81 10.18
C GLU A 39 11.08 -3.39 10.95
N ALA A 40 10.22 -2.56 10.36
CA ALA A 40 8.96 -2.14 10.99
C ALA A 40 8.01 -3.33 11.20
N VAL A 41 7.87 -4.19 10.20
CA VAL A 41 7.06 -5.43 10.31
C VAL A 41 7.66 -6.37 11.35
N PHE A 42 8.99 -6.53 11.37
CA PHE A 42 9.69 -7.36 12.34
C PHE A 42 9.41 -6.90 13.78
N ARG A 43 9.53 -5.60 14.05
CA ARG A 43 9.22 -5.03 15.38
C ARG A 43 7.76 -5.21 15.75
N ALA A 44 6.84 -4.95 14.83
CA ALA A 44 5.42 -5.19 15.08
C ALA A 44 5.14 -6.65 15.45
N LEU A 45 5.81 -7.60 14.80
CA LEU A 45 5.70 -9.03 15.11
C LEU A 45 6.28 -9.40 16.47
N GLN A 46 7.35 -8.72 16.92
CA GLN A 46 7.94 -8.91 18.24
C GLN A 46 7.04 -8.38 19.36
N ASP A 47 6.38 -7.25 19.12
CA ASP A 47 5.49 -6.61 20.09
C ASP A 47 4.16 -7.37 20.26
N MET A 48 3.81 -8.23 19.30
CA MET A 48 2.60 -9.06 19.39
C MET A 48 2.79 -10.21 20.38
N PRO A 49 1.80 -10.49 21.22
CA PRO A 49 1.84 -11.64 22.12
C PRO A 49 1.98 -12.94 21.30
N PRO A 50 2.60 -13.98 21.88
CA PRO A 50 2.62 -15.30 21.25
C PRO A 50 1.19 -15.81 21.06
N PRO A 51 0.96 -16.65 20.03
CA PRO A 51 -0.36 -17.24 19.83
C PRO A 51 -0.75 -18.07 21.05
N THR A 52 -2.00 -17.98 21.43
CA THR A 52 -2.57 -18.84 22.46
C THR A 52 -2.56 -20.30 22.00
N PRO A 53 -2.59 -21.30 22.91
CA PRO A 53 -2.66 -22.70 22.52
C PRO A 53 -3.85 -23.02 21.60
N ALA A 54 -4.98 -22.33 21.77
CA ALA A 54 -6.17 -22.49 20.92
C ALA A 54 -5.91 -21.96 19.50
N GLU A 55 -5.27 -20.80 19.36
CA GLU A 55 -4.89 -20.24 18.06
C GLU A 55 -3.84 -21.11 17.36
N ALA A 56 -2.85 -21.57 18.09
CA ALA A 56 -1.79 -22.44 17.56
C ALA A 56 -2.33 -23.79 17.06
N SER A 57 -3.37 -24.32 17.71
CA SER A 57 -4.03 -25.59 17.35
C SER A 57 -5.15 -25.41 16.32
N GLY A 58 -5.56 -24.18 16.05
CA GLY A 58 -6.61 -23.86 15.10
C GLY A 58 -6.17 -24.04 13.64
N PRO A 59 -7.10 -23.93 12.67
CA PRO A 59 -6.83 -24.11 11.23
C PRO A 59 -5.82 -23.12 10.67
N GLY A 60 -5.54 -22.02 11.38
CA GLY A 60 -4.53 -21.02 11.03
C GLY A 60 -3.13 -21.28 11.60
N GLY A 61 -2.96 -22.26 12.51
CA GLY A 61 -1.67 -22.56 13.13
C GLY A 61 -1.02 -21.38 13.87
N GLY A 62 -1.82 -20.44 14.41
CA GLY A 62 -1.32 -19.23 15.06
C GLY A 62 -0.61 -18.25 14.12
N ALA A 63 -0.86 -18.34 12.82
CA ALA A 63 -0.27 -17.45 11.84
C ALA A 63 -0.78 -16.01 11.99
N VAL A 64 0.14 -15.05 11.96
CA VAL A 64 -0.20 -13.62 11.92
C VAL A 64 -0.68 -13.25 10.54
N VAL A 65 -1.84 -12.62 10.46
CA VAL A 65 -2.44 -12.18 9.19
C VAL A 65 -1.84 -10.83 8.81
N VAL A 66 -1.18 -10.78 7.65
CA VAL A 66 -0.60 -9.57 7.07
C VAL A 66 -1.31 -9.25 5.77
N MET A 67 -1.80 -8.03 5.62
CA MET A 67 -2.36 -7.53 4.36
C MET A 67 -1.43 -6.50 3.75
N VAL A 68 -0.93 -6.80 2.56
CA VAL A 68 -0.15 -5.87 1.75
C VAL A 68 -1.09 -5.26 0.73
N VAL A 69 -1.49 -4.00 0.94
CA VAL A 69 -2.44 -3.29 0.08
C VAL A 69 -1.69 -2.38 -0.89
N GLY A 70 -1.92 -2.58 -2.19
CA GLY A 70 -1.06 -2.03 -3.24
C GLY A 70 0.24 -2.83 -3.36
N ALA A 71 0.14 -4.16 -3.46
CA ALA A 71 1.29 -5.05 -3.43
C ALA A 71 2.28 -4.85 -4.58
N GLY A 72 1.83 -4.24 -5.69
CA GLY A 72 2.65 -4.03 -6.86
C GLY A 72 3.29 -5.32 -7.36
N ARG A 73 4.58 -5.29 -7.62
CA ARG A 73 5.37 -6.47 -8.03
C ARG A 73 5.87 -7.32 -6.86
N GLY A 74 5.49 -7.00 -5.62
CA GLY A 74 5.68 -7.82 -4.43
C GLY A 74 6.87 -7.51 -3.52
N PRO A 75 7.50 -6.32 -3.56
CA PRO A 75 8.65 -6.04 -2.68
C PRO A 75 8.25 -6.02 -1.21
N LEU A 76 7.09 -5.45 -0.86
CA LEU A 76 6.57 -5.46 0.50
C LEU A 76 6.13 -6.85 0.97
N VAL A 77 5.66 -7.70 0.06
CA VAL A 77 5.37 -9.12 0.37
C VAL A 77 6.65 -9.84 0.77
N LYS A 78 7.74 -9.67 0.00
CA LYS A 78 9.06 -10.22 0.35
C LYS A 78 9.55 -9.71 1.69
N ALA A 79 9.48 -8.39 1.92
CA ALA A 79 9.90 -7.77 3.18
C ALA A 79 9.11 -8.34 4.37
N SER A 80 7.79 -8.47 4.24
CA SER A 80 6.94 -9.03 5.29
C SER A 80 7.29 -10.49 5.60
N LEU A 81 7.50 -11.32 4.57
CA LEU A 81 7.87 -12.73 4.77
C LEU A 81 9.24 -12.86 5.45
N ARG A 82 10.25 -12.07 5.04
CA ARG A 82 11.56 -12.05 5.70
C ARG A 82 11.46 -11.61 7.15
N ALA A 83 10.63 -10.60 7.43
CA ALA A 83 10.37 -10.17 8.81
C ALA A 83 9.75 -11.30 9.64
N GLY A 84 8.80 -12.05 9.08
CA GLY A 84 8.20 -13.21 9.75
C GLY A 84 9.21 -14.32 10.04
N GLU A 85 10.10 -14.63 9.07
CA GLU A 85 11.18 -15.61 9.24
C GLU A 85 12.15 -15.17 10.36
N ARG A 86 12.56 -13.89 10.37
CA ARG A 86 13.42 -13.32 11.43
C ARG A 86 12.74 -13.35 12.81
N ALA A 87 11.45 -13.06 12.87
CA ALA A 87 10.66 -13.06 14.11
C ALA A 87 10.24 -14.48 14.54
N GLN A 88 10.53 -15.50 13.74
CA GLN A 88 10.08 -16.89 13.94
C GLN A 88 8.57 -16.99 14.13
N ARG A 89 7.80 -16.13 13.40
CA ARG A 89 6.33 -16.10 13.42
C ARG A 89 5.78 -16.55 12.07
N PRO A 90 4.92 -17.56 12.05
CA PRO A 90 4.24 -17.95 10.82
C PRO A 90 3.32 -16.81 10.34
N LEU A 91 3.36 -16.51 9.04
CA LEU A 91 2.55 -15.47 8.43
C LEU A 91 1.57 -16.06 7.42
N ARG A 92 0.40 -15.44 7.33
CA ARG A 92 -0.55 -15.55 6.24
C ARG A 92 -0.69 -14.18 5.59
N VAL A 93 -0.24 -14.07 4.35
CA VAL A 93 -0.13 -12.78 3.65
C VAL A 93 -1.19 -12.70 2.56
N TYR A 94 -1.98 -11.65 2.56
CA TYR A 94 -2.85 -11.28 1.45
C TYR A 94 -2.19 -10.15 0.67
N ALA A 95 -1.82 -10.43 -0.58
CA ALA A 95 -1.21 -9.45 -1.48
C ALA A 95 -2.29 -8.88 -2.40
N VAL A 96 -2.81 -7.70 -2.07
CA VAL A 96 -3.92 -7.06 -2.79
C VAL A 96 -3.37 -6.08 -3.81
N GLU A 97 -3.67 -6.32 -5.10
CA GLU A 97 -3.21 -5.48 -6.19
C GLU A 97 -4.29 -5.40 -7.27
N LYS A 98 -4.56 -4.19 -7.76
CA LYS A 98 -5.59 -3.97 -8.79
C LYS A 98 -5.02 -3.94 -10.21
N ASN A 99 -3.73 -3.64 -10.37
CA ASN A 99 -3.10 -3.56 -11.68
C ASN A 99 -2.85 -4.98 -12.23
N PRO A 100 -3.52 -5.40 -13.31
CA PRO A 100 -3.38 -6.77 -13.83
C PRO A 100 -1.96 -7.11 -14.27
N ASN A 101 -1.18 -6.12 -14.76
CA ASN A 101 0.20 -6.34 -15.15
C ASN A 101 1.10 -6.62 -13.94
N ALA A 102 0.89 -5.91 -12.83
CA ALA A 102 1.60 -6.18 -11.59
C ALA A 102 1.18 -7.54 -11.00
N VAL A 103 -0.10 -7.91 -11.10
CA VAL A 103 -0.61 -9.22 -10.66
C VAL A 103 0.07 -10.37 -11.41
N VAL A 104 0.29 -10.26 -12.72
CA VAL A 104 1.05 -11.27 -13.49
C VAL A 104 2.47 -11.45 -12.93
N HIS A 105 3.17 -10.34 -12.68
CA HIS A 105 4.49 -10.38 -12.04
C HIS A 105 4.45 -11.02 -10.65
N LEU A 106 3.44 -10.68 -9.87
CA LEU A 106 3.26 -11.19 -8.51
C LEU A 106 3.04 -12.71 -8.52
N HIS A 107 2.27 -13.24 -9.48
CA HIS A 107 2.12 -14.69 -9.66
C HIS A 107 3.42 -15.37 -10.08
N ALA A 108 4.19 -14.79 -11.00
CA ALA A 108 5.50 -15.32 -11.37
C ALA A 108 6.47 -15.32 -10.17
N LEU A 109 6.46 -14.27 -9.37
CA LEU A 109 7.24 -14.16 -8.16
C LEU A 109 6.80 -15.18 -7.11
N HIS A 110 5.51 -15.36 -6.90
CA HIS A 110 4.94 -16.35 -5.98
C HIS A 110 5.43 -17.77 -6.33
N ALA A 111 5.40 -18.13 -7.60
CA ALA A 111 5.89 -19.41 -8.07
C ALA A 111 7.41 -19.59 -7.88
N SER A 112 8.20 -18.58 -8.28
CA SER A 112 9.67 -18.62 -8.19
C SER A 112 10.18 -18.66 -6.76
N GLN A 113 9.55 -17.92 -5.85
CA GLN A 113 9.92 -17.86 -4.44
C GLN A 113 9.30 -18.99 -3.61
N ARG A 114 8.46 -19.82 -4.22
CA ARG A 114 7.77 -20.94 -3.57
C ARG A 114 7.01 -20.51 -2.29
N TRP A 115 6.29 -19.40 -2.36
CA TRP A 115 5.54 -18.90 -1.18
C TRP A 115 4.43 -19.85 -0.73
N GLY A 116 3.90 -20.66 -1.65
CA GLY A 116 2.86 -21.66 -1.36
C GLY A 116 1.63 -21.05 -0.74
N SER A 117 1.04 -21.74 0.22
CA SER A 117 -0.17 -21.30 0.92
C SER A 117 0.05 -20.11 1.87
N ARG A 118 1.30 -19.69 2.08
CA ARG A 118 1.60 -18.52 2.93
C ARG A 118 1.15 -17.21 2.33
N VAL A 119 1.02 -17.13 1.00
CA VAL A 119 0.64 -15.90 0.28
C VAL A 119 -0.55 -16.16 -0.61
N THR A 120 -1.60 -15.38 -0.42
CA THR A 120 -2.76 -15.33 -1.31
C THR A 120 -2.72 -14.04 -2.12
N ILE A 121 -2.68 -14.17 -3.44
CA ILE A 121 -2.73 -13.02 -4.35
C ILE A 121 -4.18 -12.67 -4.62
N VAL A 122 -4.53 -11.40 -4.40
CA VAL A 122 -5.89 -10.86 -4.58
C VAL A 122 -5.84 -9.80 -5.67
N SER A 123 -6.34 -10.16 -6.86
CA SER A 123 -6.48 -9.24 -8.00
C SER A 123 -7.77 -8.42 -7.83
N HIS A 124 -7.71 -7.37 -7.01
CA HIS A 124 -8.87 -6.55 -6.69
C HIS A 124 -8.48 -5.14 -6.26
N ASP A 125 -9.40 -4.19 -6.37
CA ASP A 125 -9.23 -2.87 -5.77
C ASP A 125 -9.47 -2.95 -4.25
N MET A 126 -8.48 -2.52 -3.46
CA MET A 126 -8.55 -2.57 -1.99
C MET A 126 -9.75 -1.81 -1.41
N ARG A 127 -10.27 -0.82 -2.14
CA ARG A 127 -11.41 0.00 -1.70
C ARG A 127 -12.72 -0.77 -1.72
N THR A 128 -12.84 -1.77 -2.57
CA THR A 128 -14.07 -2.55 -2.78
C THR A 128 -13.93 -4.03 -2.44
N TRP A 129 -12.69 -4.51 -2.22
CA TRP A 129 -12.45 -5.89 -1.82
C TRP A 129 -13.01 -6.16 -0.43
N VAL A 130 -13.59 -7.34 -0.24
CA VAL A 130 -14.06 -7.83 1.06
C VAL A 130 -13.04 -8.84 1.56
N ALA A 131 -12.36 -8.50 2.65
CA ALA A 131 -11.36 -9.37 3.25
C ALA A 131 -12.03 -10.58 3.94
N PRO A 132 -11.48 -11.79 3.81
CA PRO A 132 -12.03 -12.99 4.44
C PRO A 132 -11.84 -13.03 5.95
N GLU A 133 -10.84 -12.31 6.45
CA GLU A 133 -10.50 -12.22 7.88
C GLU A 133 -9.80 -10.87 8.16
N PRO A 134 -9.82 -10.39 9.42
CA PRO A 134 -9.12 -9.16 9.76
C PRO A 134 -7.60 -9.35 9.79
N ALA A 135 -6.86 -8.27 9.47
CA ALA A 135 -5.41 -8.24 9.50
C ALA A 135 -4.88 -7.85 10.87
N ASN A 136 -3.84 -8.53 11.33
CA ASN A 136 -3.04 -8.10 12.46
C ASN A 136 -2.09 -6.96 12.08
N ILE A 137 -1.53 -7.02 10.85
CA ILE A 137 -0.66 -6.00 10.30
C ILE A 137 -1.14 -5.66 8.89
N MET A 138 -1.32 -4.39 8.60
CA MET A 138 -1.54 -3.88 7.26
C MET A 138 -0.30 -3.11 6.81
N VAL A 139 0.21 -3.44 5.62
CA VAL A 139 1.39 -2.80 5.04
C VAL A 139 0.99 -2.14 3.72
N SER A 140 1.37 -0.89 3.53
CA SER A 140 1.11 -0.15 2.30
C SER A 140 2.26 0.78 1.95
N GLU A 141 2.46 1.03 0.66
CA GLU A 141 3.33 2.08 0.14
C GLU A 141 2.56 2.84 -0.95
N LEU A 142 1.80 3.84 -0.51
CA LEU A 142 0.85 4.60 -1.31
C LEU A 142 1.08 6.12 -1.18
N LEU A 143 2.21 6.50 -0.56
CA LEU A 143 2.55 7.89 -0.33
C LEU A 143 3.34 8.45 -1.51
N GLY A 144 2.92 9.60 -1.99
CA GLY A 144 3.66 10.38 -2.96
C GLY A 144 4.72 11.27 -2.33
N SER A 145 5.33 12.11 -3.13
CA SER A 145 6.44 13.01 -2.71
C SER A 145 6.06 14.03 -1.63
N PHE A 146 4.77 14.27 -1.43
CA PHE A 146 4.22 15.16 -0.39
C PHE A 146 3.24 14.44 0.54
N GLY A 147 3.31 13.12 0.62
CA GLY A 147 2.42 12.28 1.44
C GLY A 147 1.17 11.87 0.68
N ASP A 148 0.08 12.62 0.80
CA ASP A 148 -1.26 12.26 0.29
C ASP A 148 -1.51 12.59 -1.19
N ASN A 149 -0.53 13.13 -1.91
CA ASN A 149 -0.69 13.51 -3.32
C ASN A 149 -0.81 12.33 -4.31
N GLU A 150 -0.77 11.09 -3.86
CA GLU A 150 -1.01 9.86 -4.64
C GLU A 150 -2.21 9.05 -4.14
N LEU A 151 -3.23 9.72 -3.58
CA LEU A 151 -4.49 9.12 -3.14
C LEU A 151 -4.37 8.12 -1.97
N SER A 152 -3.32 8.23 -1.16
CA SER A 152 -3.16 7.38 0.03
C SER A 152 -4.35 7.48 0.98
N PRO A 153 -4.88 8.69 1.32
CA PRO A 153 -6.05 8.80 2.17
C PRO A 153 -7.28 8.12 1.57
N GLU A 154 -7.54 8.29 0.27
CA GLU A 154 -8.69 7.70 -0.41
C GLU A 154 -8.61 6.18 -0.49
N CYS A 155 -7.41 5.63 -0.49
CA CYS A 155 -7.18 4.20 -0.49
C CYS A 155 -7.25 3.59 0.91
N LEU A 156 -6.74 4.31 1.91
CA LEU A 156 -6.65 3.84 3.29
C LEU A 156 -7.87 4.23 4.11
N ASP A 157 -8.43 5.41 3.86
CA ASP A 157 -9.61 5.95 4.52
C ASP A 157 -10.83 5.88 3.59
N GLY A 158 -11.52 4.77 3.48
CA GLY A 158 -12.69 4.57 2.61
C GLY A 158 -13.96 5.37 3.02
N ALA A 159 -13.85 6.43 3.81
CA ALA A 159 -14.97 7.24 4.30
C ALA A 159 -15.87 7.81 3.19
N ARG A 160 -15.40 7.84 1.94
CA ARG A 160 -16.17 8.39 0.81
C ARG A 160 -16.96 7.37 0.00
N VAL A 161 -16.73 6.08 0.17
CA VAL A 161 -17.46 5.05 -0.60
C VAL A 161 -18.85 4.78 -0.02
N CYS A 162 -19.13 5.24 1.19
CA CYS A 162 -20.44 5.09 1.81
C CYS A 162 -21.42 6.24 1.54
N SER A 163 -21.08 7.24 0.69
CA SER A 163 -21.89 8.46 0.55
C SER A 163 -23.22 8.27 -0.16
N ASP A 164 -23.42 7.23 -0.97
CA ASP A 164 -24.63 7.13 -1.80
C ASP A 164 -25.61 6.02 -1.41
N ALA A 165 -25.29 5.18 -0.44
CA ALA A 165 -26.16 4.05 -0.07
C ALA A 165 -26.32 3.79 1.43
N CYS A 166 -25.70 4.53 2.32
CA CYS A 166 -25.86 4.33 3.76
C CYS A 166 -26.94 5.21 4.36
N VAL A 167 -27.98 4.57 4.81
CA VAL A 167 -29.09 5.13 5.59
C VAL A 167 -28.56 5.87 6.83
N PRO A 168 -29.12 7.02 7.23
CA PRO A 168 -28.61 7.89 8.30
C PRO A 168 -28.44 7.26 9.69
N ALA A 169 -28.93 6.05 9.90
CA ALA A 169 -28.87 5.36 11.18
C ALA A 169 -27.61 4.51 11.43
N LEU A 170 -26.71 4.37 10.43
CA LEU A 170 -25.48 3.56 10.54
C LEU A 170 -24.17 4.38 10.52
N THR A 171 -24.26 5.68 10.70
CA THR A 171 -23.11 6.61 10.61
C THR A 171 -22.06 6.46 11.70
N ALA A 172 -22.27 5.61 12.69
CA ALA A 172 -21.33 5.38 13.80
C ALA A 172 -20.47 4.10 13.65
N ALA A 173 -20.63 3.30 12.59
CA ALA A 173 -20.07 1.95 12.56
C ALA A 173 -19.48 1.48 11.21
N CYS A 174 -19.30 2.35 10.22
CA CYS A 174 -18.56 1.94 9.02
C CYS A 174 -17.12 2.42 9.11
N PRO A 175 -16.16 1.58 9.54
CA PRO A 175 -14.76 1.91 9.41
C PRO A 175 -14.43 1.94 7.92
N ALA A 176 -13.84 3.01 7.52
CA ALA A 176 -13.62 3.38 6.16
C ALA A 176 -12.28 2.83 5.64
N GLY A 177 -12.21 2.48 4.38
CA GLY A 177 -10.99 2.13 3.65
C GLY A 177 -10.31 0.85 4.09
N ALA A 178 -9.00 0.81 3.88
CA ALA A 178 -8.19 -0.34 4.27
C ALA A 178 -8.12 -0.51 5.80
N GLN A 179 -8.40 0.52 6.60
CA GLN A 179 -8.53 0.41 8.05
C GLN A 179 -9.61 -0.59 8.47
N ARG A 180 -10.65 -0.78 7.67
CA ARG A 180 -11.68 -1.81 7.92
C ARG A 180 -11.12 -3.24 7.92
N PHE A 181 -9.95 -3.44 7.35
CA PHE A 181 -9.29 -4.74 7.34
C PHE A 181 -8.54 -5.02 8.63
N LEU A 182 -8.21 -3.99 9.43
CA LEU A 182 -7.46 -4.17 10.66
C LEU A 182 -8.31 -4.81 11.76
N ALA A 183 -7.71 -5.75 12.46
CA ALA A 183 -8.20 -6.21 13.74
C ALA A 183 -8.21 -5.04 14.76
N PRO A 184 -9.01 -5.12 15.85
CA PRO A 184 -9.10 -4.03 16.83
C PRO A 184 -7.76 -3.55 17.39
N ASN A 185 -6.76 -4.45 17.47
CA ASN A 185 -5.39 -4.14 17.90
C ASN A 185 -4.39 -4.27 16.75
N GLY A 186 -4.86 -4.18 15.50
CA GLY A 186 -4.02 -4.28 14.32
C GLY A 186 -3.15 -3.05 14.12
N VAL A 187 -2.01 -3.26 13.47
CA VAL A 187 -1.01 -2.21 13.21
C VAL A 187 -0.99 -1.87 11.73
N SER A 188 -1.07 -0.58 11.40
CA SER A 188 -0.83 -0.07 10.03
C SER A 188 0.63 0.35 9.87
N ILE A 189 1.26 -0.05 8.77
CA ILE A 189 2.61 0.34 8.40
C ILE A 189 2.58 0.93 6.99
N PRO A 190 2.83 2.23 6.82
CA PRO A 190 3.11 3.22 7.86
C PRO A 190 1.87 3.53 8.71
N GLN A 191 2.09 3.98 9.94
CA GLN A 191 1.04 4.43 10.84
C GLN A 191 0.72 5.92 10.64
N SER A 192 1.73 6.70 10.32
CA SER A 192 1.63 8.14 10.09
C SER A 192 2.75 8.63 9.17
N TYR A 193 2.56 9.81 8.62
CA TYR A 193 3.60 10.52 7.88
C TYR A 193 3.57 12.01 8.22
N THR A 194 4.67 12.70 7.94
CA THR A 194 4.78 14.14 8.15
C THR A 194 5.36 14.77 6.89
N SER A 195 4.63 15.73 6.32
CA SER A 195 5.10 16.52 5.19
C SER A 195 5.78 17.80 5.69
N PHE A 196 6.92 18.14 5.09
CA PHE A 196 7.69 19.33 5.46
C PHE A 196 7.67 20.33 4.30
N LEU A 197 7.46 21.59 4.63
CA LEU A 197 7.58 22.73 3.72
C LEU A 197 8.66 23.65 4.19
N ALA A 198 9.55 24.05 3.27
CA ALA A 198 10.53 25.09 3.52
C ALA A 198 10.51 26.12 2.38
N PRO A 199 10.39 27.41 2.67
CA PRO A 199 10.52 28.45 1.65
C PRO A 199 11.97 28.49 1.15
N ILE A 200 12.13 28.61 -0.17
CA ILE A 200 13.42 28.77 -0.80
C ILE A 200 13.44 30.01 -1.70
N THR A 201 14.57 30.68 -1.73
CA THR A 201 14.84 31.77 -2.68
C THR A 201 15.72 31.23 -3.80
N ALA A 202 15.16 31.07 -4.99
CA ALA A 202 15.88 30.53 -6.15
C ALA A 202 15.38 31.21 -7.43
N SER A 203 16.13 32.20 -7.92
CA SER A 203 15.78 32.97 -9.14
C SER A 203 15.54 32.07 -10.35
N LYS A 204 16.34 31.01 -10.51
CA LYS A 204 16.18 30.07 -11.61
C LYS A 204 14.85 29.33 -11.53
N LEU A 205 14.51 28.75 -10.38
CA LEU A 205 13.23 28.04 -10.20
C LEU A 205 12.04 28.97 -10.38
N HIS A 206 12.13 30.20 -9.87
CA HIS A 206 11.08 31.20 -10.03
C HIS A 206 10.84 31.54 -11.51
N ASN A 207 11.91 31.71 -12.29
CA ASN A 207 11.82 32.01 -13.73
C ASN A 207 11.29 30.80 -14.51
N ASP A 208 11.71 29.58 -14.16
CA ASP A 208 11.22 28.34 -14.77
C ASP A 208 9.71 28.16 -14.53
N VAL A 209 9.23 28.46 -13.32
CA VAL A 209 7.80 28.44 -12.98
C VAL A 209 7.03 29.52 -13.75
N LYS A 210 7.55 30.74 -13.84
CA LYS A 210 6.94 31.80 -14.66
C LYS A 210 6.85 31.46 -16.15
N ALA A 211 7.86 30.77 -16.67
CA ALA A 211 7.89 30.34 -18.07
C ALA A 211 6.96 29.14 -18.34
N CYS A 212 6.55 28.40 -17.31
CA CYS A 212 5.55 27.35 -17.45
C CYS A 212 4.19 27.99 -17.74
N ALA A 213 3.67 27.81 -18.97
CA ALA A 213 2.35 28.30 -19.41
C ALA A 213 1.14 27.70 -18.66
N CYS A 214 1.35 26.94 -17.59
CA CYS A 214 0.37 26.39 -16.68
C CYS A 214 -0.14 27.42 -15.64
N THR A 215 -0.20 28.71 -16.00
CA THR A 215 -0.74 29.75 -15.12
C THR A 215 -2.25 29.93 -15.32
N ARG A 216 -3.00 28.86 -15.33
CA ARG A 216 -4.44 28.85 -15.09
C ARG A 216 -4.80 27.67 -14.19
N LEU A 217 -4.25 27.67 -12.99
CA LEU A 217 -4.93 27.03 -11.86
C LEU A 217 -5.71 28.12 -11.17
N LEU A 218 -6.97 28.04 -11.41
CA LEU A 218 -8.06 28.75 -10.81
C LEU A 218 -7.93 28.81 -9.28
N LEU A 219 -8.04 30.01 -8.81
CA LEU A 219 -8.63 30.31 -7.51
C LEU A 219 -10.06 29.75 -7.43
#